data_77723b2c40dcddfdc65393cd53bcd6bb
#
_entry.id   77723b2c40dcddfdc65393cd53bcd6bb
#
_cell.length_a   1.000
_cell.length_b   1.000
_cell.length_c   1.000
_cell.angle_alpha   90.00
_cell.angle_beta   90.00
_cell.angle_gamma   90.00
#
_symmetry.space_group_name_H-M   'P 1'
#
loop_
_entity.id
_entity.type
_entity.pdbx_description
1 polymer ?
#
loop_
_entity_poly.entity_id
_entity_poly.type
_entity_poly.pdbx_seq_one_letter_code
_entity_poly.pdbx_strand_id
1 'polypeptide(L)'
;MKRFFLLCCLSFSLLAFAAQEESKPAYDLVVAQDGSGDFTSIQEAIHSLRAVMTERKIVFIKKGIYREKIVVPTYCTNITLLGEDRDNTIIRWGDHANMPIPGTETNMGTFRTYTLLVQGHGFRAQNLTIENDAPQLGQAVALHVEGDKASFINCRILGNQDTIFAGSETSRQYYRDCYIEGTTDFIFGSATAYFLNCRIHCKRNSYITAPSTPEYRKYGFVFKECKVTADEGIRVYLGRPWRPYGNTVFVQCELGACIRPEGWDNWRNPENEK
;
A
#
# COMPACT_ATOMS: atom_id res chain seq x y z
N MET A 1 -68.59 14.66 54.78
CA MET A 1 -67.36 13.85 54.63
C MET A 1 -67.21 13.41 53.18
N LYS A 2 -66.40 14.08 52.38
CA LYS A 2 -66.15 13.72 50.99
C LYS A 2 -64.73 13.11 50.92
N ARG A 3 -64.61 11.85 50.51
CA ARG A 3 -63.36 11.14 50.30
C ARG A 3 -62.90 11.44 48.91
N PHE A 4 -61.70 12.04 48.81
CA PHE A 4 -60.94 12.20 47.53
C PHE A 4 -60.13 10.94 47.28
N PHE A 5 -60.39 10.27 46.17
CA PHE A 5 -59.52 9.22 45.65
C PHE A 5 -58.47 9.86 44.74
N LEU A 6 -57.22 9.71 45.14
CA LEU A 6 -56.03 10.14 44.32
C LEU A 6 -55.62 9.00 43.40
N LEU A 7 -55.86 9.14 42.08
CA LEU A 7 -55.47 8.17 41.09
C LEU A 7 -54.03 8.49 40.66
N CYS A 8 -53.05 7.63 41.06
CA CYS A 8 -51.68 7.76 40.69
C CYS A 8 -51.44 7.06 39.34
N CYS A 9 -51.34 7.83 38.22
CA CYS A 9 -50.95 7.31 36.92
C CYS A 9 -49.45 7.14 36.87
N LEU A 10 -48.97 5.87 36.96
CA LEU A 10 -47.60 5.52 36.61
C LEU A 10 -47.50 5.45 35.09
N SER A 11 -46.87 6.45 34.49
CA SER A 11 -46.42 6.41 33.08
C SER A 11 -45.10 5.63 32.97
N PHE A 12 -45.21 4.39 32.49
CA PHE A 12 -44.05 3.60 32.07
C PHE A 12 -43.52 4.18 30.71
N SER A 13 -42.46 4.93 30.75
CA SER A 13 -41.72 5.31 29.53
C SER A 13 -40.88 4.12 29.06
N LEU A 14 -41.37 3.38 28.06
CA LEU A 14 -40.53 2.44 27.30
C LEU A 14 -39.50 3.26 26.51
N LEU A 15 -38.26 3.31 26.98
CA LEU A 15 -37.11 3.69 26.19
C LEU A 15 -36.84 2.55 25.18
N ALA A 16 -37.34 2.71 23.98
CA ALA A 16 -36.92 1.89 22.85
C ALA A 16 -35.45 2.20 22.52
N PHE A 17 -34.55 1.33 22.94
CA PHE A 17 -33.19 1.31 22.37
C PHE A 17 -33.32 0.90 20.90
N ALA A 18 -33.29 1.86 19.99
CA ALA A 18 -33.05 1.60 18.58
C ALA A 18 -31.61 1.09 18.48
N ALA A 19 -31.45 -0.20 18.30
CA ALA A 19 -30.16 -0.75 17.84
C ALA A 19 -29.84 -0.05 16.52
N GLN A 20 -28.81 0.76 16.53
CA GLN A 20 -28.25 1.34 15.32
C GLN A 20 -27.68 0.15 14.52
N GLU A 21 -28.41 -0.31 13.52
CA GLU A 21 -27.85 -1.23 12.53
C GLU A 21 -26.62 -0.53 11.95
N GLU A 22 -25.43 -1.03 12.26
CA GLU A 22 -24.21 -0.67 11.52
C GLU A 22 -24.51 -0.98 10.05
N SER A 23 -24.73 0.06 9.25
CA SER A 23 -24.92 -0.10 7.82
C SER A 23 -23.69 -0.79 7.26
N LYS A 24 -23.83 -2.07 6.84
CA LYS A 24 -22.78 -2.77 6.12
C LYS A 24 -22.27 -1.85 5.02
N PRO A 25 -20.94 -1.66 4.87
CA PRO A 25 -20.42 -0.91 3.76
C PRO A 25 -21.00 -1.52 2.47
N ALA A 26 -21.55 -0.68 1.62
CA ALA A 26 -22.05 -1.13 0.33
C ALA A 26 -20.85 -1.59 -0.52
N TYR A 27 -20.80 -2.89 -0.80
CA TYR A 27 -19.82 -3.45 -1.71
C TYR A 27 -20.49 -3.70 -3.06
N ASP A 28 -19.72 -3.50 -4.14
CA ASP A 28 -20.21 -3.87 -5.48
C ASP A 28 -19.97 -5.35 -5.78
N LEU A 29 -18.84 -5.90 -5.29
CA LEU A 29 -18.44 -7.29 -5.47
C LEU A 29 -17.79 -7.83 -4.18
N VAL A 30 -17.93 -9.12 -3.95
CA VAL A 30 -17.29 -9.84 -2.84
C VAL A 30 -16.39 -10.95 -3.38
N VAL A 31 -15.14 -10.97 -2.92
CA VAL A 31 -14.19 -12.05 -3.20
C VAL A 31 -14.00 -12.90 -1.94
N ALA A 32 -14.21 -14.21 -2.05
CA ALA A 32 -14.06 -15.16 -0.96
C ALA A 32 -13.58 -16.52 -1.45
N GLN A 33 -12.46 -17.01 -0.93
CA GLN A 33 -11.86 -18.29 -1.36
C GLN A 33 -12.74 -19.51 -1.05
N ASP A 34 -13.63 -19.40 -0.08
CA ASP A 34 -14.58 -20.46 0.28
C ASP A 34 -15.82 -20.55 -0.62
N GLY A 35 -15.88 -19.72 -1.66
CA GLY A 35 -16.99 -19.65 -2.61
C GLY A 35 -18.24 -18.91 -2.09
N SER A 36 -18.17 -18.28 -0.93
CA SER A 36 -19.29 -17.51 -0.36
C SER A 36 -19.40 -16.08 -0.92
N GLY A 37 -18.53 -15.68 -1.85
CA GLY A 37 -18.56 -14.41 -2.56
C GLY A 37 -19.02 -14.54 -4.01
N ASP A 38 -18.95 -13.44 -4.76
CA ASP A 38 -19.23 -13.42 -6.19
C ASP A 38 -18.08 -14.05 -6.99
N PHE A 39 -16.84 -13.99 -6.45
CA PHE A 39 -15.62 -14.53 -7.06
C PHE A 39 -14.76 -15.20 -5.99
N THR A 40 -13.94 -16.16 -6.41
CA THR A 40 -12.90 -16.77 -5.57
C THR A 40 -11.51 -16.15 -5.82
N SER A 41 -11.35 -15.42 -6.92
CA SER A 41 -10.13 -14.73 -7.35
C SER A 41 -10.34 -13.22 -7.42
N ILE A 42 -9.34 -12.47 -6.91
CA ILE A 42 -9.34 -11.00 -6.97
C ILE A 42 -9.18 -10.53 -8.41
N GLN A 43 -8.31 -11.21 -9.20
CA GLN A 43 -8.10 -10.83 -10.59
C GLN A 43 -9.37 -11.01 -11.44
N GLU A 44 -10.13 -12.09 -11.22
CA GLU A 44 -11.41 -12.31 -11.92
C GLU A 44 -12.44 -11.24 -11.56
N ALA A 45 -12.53 -10.85 -10.28
CA ALA A 45 -13.40 -9.76 -9.85
C ALA A 45 -13.03 -8.43 -10.55
N ILE A 46 -11.74 -8.11 -10.67
CA ILE A 46 -11.27 -6.92 -11.41
C ILE A 46 -11.66 -7.01 -12.89
N HIS A 47 -11.48 -8.17 -13.52
CA HIS A 47 -11.81 -8.38 -14.94
C HIS A 47 -13.31 -8.28 -15.24
N SER A 48 -14.17 -8.55 -14.27
CA SER A 48 -15.64 -8.42 -14.42
C SER A 48 -16.11 -6.97 -14.44
N LEU A 49 -15.28 -6.02 -13.96
CA LEU A 49 -15.63 -4.61 -13.91
C LEU A 49 -15.56 -3.96 -15.30
N ARG A 50 -16.46 -3.02 -15.53
CA ARG A 50 -16.49 -2.25 -16.79
C ARG A 50 -15.26 -1.36 -16.93
N ALA A 51 -14.84 -1.13 -18.15
CA ALA A 51 -13.77 -0.18 -18.45
C ALA A 51 -14.23 1.28 -18.22
N VAL A 52 -13.28 2.16 -17.86
CA VAL A 52 -13.42 3.63 -17.75
C VAL A 52 -14.60 4.04 -16.87
N MET A 53 -14.62 3.50 -15.64
CA MET A 53 -15.67 3.83 -14.68
C MET A 53 -15.49 5.25 -14.12
N THR A 54 -16.57 6.03 -14.13
CA THR A 54 -16.63 7.35 -13.48
C THR A 54 -16.95 7.24 -12.01
N GLU A 55 -17.77 6.25 -11.63
CA GLU A 55 -18.11 5.94 -10.25
C GLU A 55 -17.13 4.93 -9.66
N ARG A 56 -16.90 5.08 -8.35
CA ARG A 56 -16.03 4.15 -7.62
C ARG A 56 -16.72 2.82 -7.42
N LYS A 57 -16.00 1.72 -7.73
CA LYS A 57 -16.44 0.36 -7.44
C LYS A 57 -15.61 -0.24 -6.32
N ILE A 58 -16.29 -0.93 -5.39
CA ILE A 58 -15.69 -1.52 -4.20
C ILE A 58 -15.74 -3.03 -4.32
N VAL A 59 -14.55 -3.62 -4.41
CA VAL A 59 -14.34 -5.07 -4.32
C VAL A 59 -13.95 -5.39 -2.87
N PHE A 60 -14.86 -6.00 -2.13
CA PHE A 60 -14.61 -6.47 -0.77
C PHE A 60 -13.96 -7.85 -0.80
N ILE A 61 -12.83 -7.99 -0.09
CA ILE A 61 -12.03 -9.20 -0.10
C ILE A 61 -12.04 -9.79 1.31
N LYS A 62 -12.63 -10.98 1.46
CA LYS A 62 -12.65 -11.69 2.73
C LYS A 62 -11.24 -12.14 3.15
N LYS A 63 -11.09 -12.44 4.43
CA LYS A 63 -9.84 -13.01 4.99
C LYS A 63 -9.40 -14.23 4.19
N GLY A 64 -8.10 -14.32 3.94
CA GLY A 64 -7.48 -15.40 3.18
C GLY A 64 -6.12 -14.99 2.62
N ILE A 65 -5.36 -15.98 2.15
CA ILE A 65 -4.09 -15.76 1.44
C ILE A 65 -4.34 -16.01 -0.04
N TYR A 66 -4.45 -14.93 -0.78
CA TYR A 66 -4.66 -14.92 -2.23
C TYR A 66 -3.32 -14.96 -2.94
N ARG A 67 -2.90 -16.15 -3.39
CA ARG A 67 -1.67 -16.30 -4.18
C ARG A 67 -1.93 -15.94 -5.63
N GLU A 68 -2.02 -14.65 -5.88
CA GLU A 68 -2.33 -14.08 -7.18
C GLU A 68 -1.35 -12.97 -7.54
N LYS A 69 -0.97 -12.91 -8.81
CA LYS A 69 -0.24 -11.80 -9.42
C LYS A 69 -1.26 -10.89 -10.09
N ILE A 70 -1.56 -9.77 -9.45
CA ILE A 70 -2.72 -8.94 -9.78
C ILE A 70 -2.30 -7.76 -10.65
N VAL A 71 -3.10 -7.49 -11.69
CA VAL A 71 -3.01 -6.31 -12.53
C VAL A 71 -4.32 -5.53 -12.49
N VAL A 72 -4.24 -4.26 -12.12
CA VAL A 72 -5.30 -3.27 -12.34
C VAL A 72 -4.92 -2.46 -13.58
N PRO A 73 -5.44 -2.80 -14.75
CA PRO A 73 -5.00 -2.19 -16.02
C PRO A 73 -5.45 -0.73 -16.15
N THR A 74 -4.88 -0.01 -17.09
CA THR A 74 -5.12 1.44 -17.29
C THR A 74 -6.59 1.80 -17.49
N TYR A 75 -7.37 0.92 -18.11
CA TYR A 75 -8.82 1.13 -18.34
C TYR A 75 -9.68 0.84 -17.09
N CYS A 76 -9.14 0.20 -16.05
CA CYS A 76 -9.84 -0.05 -14.79
C CYS A 76 -9.62 1.12 -13.82
N THR A 77 -10.46 2.16 -13.95
CA THR A 77 -10.40 3.38 -13.14
C THR A 77 -11.32 3.31 -11.92
N ASN A 78 -11.01 4.08 -10.85
CA ASN A 78 -11.85 4.25 -9.68
C ASN A 78 -12.25 2.94 -8.96
N ILE A 79 -11.31 2.00 -8.83
CA ILE A 79 -11.50 0.75 -8.08
C ILE A 79 -11.00 0.91 -6.66
N THR A 80 -11.72 0.32 -5.71
CA THR A 80 -11.26 0.08 -4.34
C THR A 80 -11.16 -1.42 -4.08
N LEU A 81 -9.99 -1.90 -3.68
CA LEU A 81 -9.82 -3.20 -3.04
C LEU A 81 -9.91 -2.99 -1.51
N LEU A 82 -10.93 -3.53 -0.90
CA LEU A 82 -11.21 -3.39 0.54
C LEU A 82 -11.06 -4.74 1.22
N GLY A 83 -10.00 -4.93 1.98
CA GLY A 83 -9.82 -6.13 2.79
C GLY A 83 -10.72 -6.15 4.02
N GLU A 84 -11.20 -7.32 4.39
CA GLU A 84 -11.95 -7.53 5.61
C GLU A 84 -11.09 -7.25 6.86
N ASP A 85 -9.81 -7.59 6.80
CA ASP A 85 -8.85 -7.40 7.89
C ASP A 85 -7.45 -7.18 7.31
N ARG A 86 -6.76 -6.15 7.81
CA ARG A 86 -5.45 -5.75 7.32
C ARG A 86 -4.40 -6.86 7.37
N ASP A 87 -4.39 -7.62 8.45
CA ASP A 87 -3.34 -8.60 8.73
C ASP A 87 -3.68 -10.01 8.19
N ASN A 88 -4.96 -10.25 7.89
CA ASN A 88 -5.47 -11.55 7.47
C ASN A 88 -6.06 -11.58 6.04
N THR A 89 -6.17 -10.43 5.36
CA THR A 89 -6.49 -10.37 3.92
C THR A 89 -5.19 -10.10 3.17
N ILE A 90 -4.57 -11.15 2.64
CA ILE A 90 -3.19 -11.11 2.12
C ILE A 90 -3.17 -11.44 0.64
N ILE A 91 -2.70 -10.50 -0.18
CA ILE A 91 -2.35 -10.72 -1.58
C ILE A 91 -0.85 -11.03 -1.62
N ARG A 92 -0.48 -12.22 -2.11
CA ARG A 92 0.89 -12.72 -2.04
C ARG A 92 1.36 -13.33 -3.34
N TRP A 93 2.57 -12.97 -3.76
CA TRP A 93 3.29 -13.61 -4.86
C TRP A 93 4.79 -13.59 -4.59
N GLY A 94 5.58 -14.40 -5.32
CA GLY A 94 7.00 -14.61 -4.98
C GLY A 94 7.95 -14.57 -6.17
N ASP A 95 7.77 -13.63 -7.12
CA ASP A 95 8.71 -13.44 -8.21
C ASP A 95 9.89 -12.56 -7.78
N HIS A 96 11.10 -12.84 -8.30
CA HIS A 96 12.27 -11.97 -8.18
C HIS A 96 12.99 -11.79 -9.54
N ALA A 97 13.76 -10.71 -9.65
CA ALA A 97 14.35 -10.27 -10.93
C ALA A 97 15.23 -11.29 -11.63
N ASN A 98 15.88 -12.18 -10.90
CA ASN A 98 16.79 -13.20 -11.42
C ASN A 98 16.08 -14.51 -11.82
N MET A 99 14.76 -14.60 -11.68
CA MET A 99 14.01 -15.75 -12.17
C MET A 99 14.00 -15.75 -13.70
N PRO A 100 14.23 -16.92 -14.35
CA PRO A 100 14.10 -17.02 -15.80
C PRO A 100 12.63 -16.86 -16.23
N ILE A 101 12.42 -16.18 -17.33
CA ILE A 101 11.10 -16.17 -17.99
C ILE A 101 10.93 -17.51 -18.69
N PRO A 102 9.86 -18.28 -18.38
CA PRO A 102 9.64 -19.59 -18.97
C PRO A 102 9.70 -19.57 -20.50
N GLY A 103 10.47 -20.49 -21.08
CA GLY A 103 10.67 -20.58 -22.55
C GLY A 103 11.59 -19.55 -23.17
N THR A 104 12.35 -18.80 -22.35
CA THR A 104 13.33 -17.81 -22.83
C THR A 104 14.66 -17.95 -22.11
N GLU A 105 15.73 -17.34 -22.63
CA GLU A 105 17.03 -17.19 -21.96
C GLU A 105 17.12 -15.90 -21.12
N THR A 106 16.01 -15.18 -20.97
CA THR A 106 15.95 -13.86 -20.33
C THR A 106 15.42 -13.97 -18.91
N ASN A 107 16.02 -13.21 -17.99
CA ASN A 107 15.51 -13.07 -16.64
C ASN A 107 14.33 -12.06 -16.58
N MET A 108 13.51 -12.22 -15.56
CA MET A 108 12.31 -11.43 -15.35
C MET A 108 12.59 -9.90 -15.24
N GLY A 109 13.70 -9.52 -14.59
CA GLY A 109 14.02 -8.14 -14.29
C GLY A 109 13.04 -7.55 -13.25
N THR A 110 13.39 -6.41 -12.67
CA THR A 110 12.67 -5.81 -11.53
C THR A 110 11.17 -5.60 -11.79
N PHE A 111 10.83 -4.98 -12.92
CA PHE A 111 9.47 -4.47 -13.15
C PHE A 111 8.42 -5.54 -13.47
N ARG A 112 8.82 -6.78 -13.68
CA ARG A 112 7.90 -7.90 -13.86
C ARG A 112 7.64 -8.72 -12.61
N THR A 113 8.23 -8.36 -11.47
CA THR A 113 8.18 -9.16 -10.24
C THR A 113 7.02 -8.81 -9.32
N TYR A 114 6.21 -7.83 -9.65
CA TYR A 114 5.13 -7.31 -8.81
C TYR A 114 4.15 -8.38 -8.34
N THR A 115 3.68 -8.22 -7.13
CA THR A 115 2.48 -8.91 -6.63
C THR A 115 1.22 -8.18 -7.08
N LEU A 116 1.19 -6.84 -6.91
CA LEU A 116 0.10 -5.98 -7.38
C LEU A 116 0.66 -4.87 -8.29
N LEU A 117 0.22 -4.84 -9.55
CA LEU A 117 0.46 -3.75 -10.50
C LEU A 117 -0.79 -2.88 -10.63
N VAL A 118 -0.65 -1.58 -10.37
CA VAL A 118 -1.72 -0.58 -10.47
C VAL A 118 -1.40 0.42 -11.57
N GLN A 119 -2.08 0.31 -12.70
CA GLN A 119 -2.00 1.26 -13.81
C GLN A 119 -3.26 2.13 -13.91
N GLY A 120 -4.38 1.66 -13.39
CA GLY A 120 -5.65 2.40 -13.38
C GLY A 120 -5.64 3.62 -12.47
N HIS A 121 -6.19 4.75 -12.95
CA HIS A 121 -6.30 5.98 -12.16
C HIS A 121 -7.36 5.90 -11.06
N GLY A 122 -7.14 6.63 -9.97
CA GLY A 122 -8.10 6.70 -8.86
C GLY A 122 -8.23 5.42 -8.05
N PHE A 123 -7.24 4.52 -8.14
CA PHE A 123 -7.20 3.28 -7.38
C PHE A 123 -7.12 3.51 -5.85
N ARG A 124 -7.74 2.62 -5.09
CA ARG A 124 -7.59 2.57 -3.63
C ARG A 124 -7.41 1.14 -3.16
N ALA A 125 -6.47 0.93 -2.23
CA ALA A 125 -6.40 -0.27 -1.40
C ALA A 125 -6.61 0.13 0.06
N GLN A 126 -7.36 -0.67 0.80
CA GLN A 126 -7.64 -0.41 2.20
C GLN A 126 -7.76 -1.72 3.01
N ASN A 127 -7.19 -1.73 4.22
CA ASN A 127 -7.29 -2.83 5.18
C ASN A 127 -6.81 -4.19 4.62
N LEU A 128 -5.70 -4.23 3.90
CA LEU A 128 -5.15 -5.47 3.37
C LEU A 128 -3.63 -5.48 3.37
N THR A 129 -3.06 -6.66 3.22
CA THR A 129 -1.61 -6.88 3.06
C THR A 129 -1.28 -7.19 1.61
N ILE A 130 -0.23 -6.56 1.08
CA ILE A 130 0.39 -6.85 -0.22
C ILE A 130 1.80 -7.31 0.06
N GLU A 131 2.14 -8.53 -0.34
CA GLU A 131 3.41 -9.16 0.00
C GLU A 131 4.08 -9.78 -1.22
N ASN A 132 5.37 -9.48 -1.41
CA ASN A 132 6.22 -10.31 -2.23
C ASN A 132 7.09 -11.18 -1.31
N ASP A 133 6.81 -12.49 -1.29
CA ASP A 133 7.46 -13.47 -0.42
C ASP A 133 8.69 -14.14 -1.05
N ALA A 134 9.22 -13.58 -2.15
CA ALA A 134 10.43 -14.10 -2.78
C ALA A 134 11.62 -14.08 -1.80
N PRO A 135 12.49 -15.08 -1.86
CA PRO A 135 13.75 -15.05 -1.12
C PRO A 135 14.62 -13.87 -1.57
N GLN A 136 15.58 -13.45 -0.73
CA GLN A 136 16.46 -12.31 -1.01
C GLN A 136 17.51 -12.63 -2.10
N LEU A 137 17.04 -12.95 -3.30
CA LEU A 137 17.87 -13.31 -4.47
C LEU A 137 17.93 -12.21 -5.54
N GLY A 138 17.42 -11.04 -5.24
CA GLY A 138 17.38 -9.89 -6.16
C GLY A 138 16.18 -8.99 -5.87
N GLN A 139 15.92 -8.06 -6.77
CA GLN A 139 14.77 -7.17 -6.70
C GLN A 139 13.47 -7.98 -6.77
N ALA A 140 12.50 -7.61 -5.94
CA ALA A 140 11.24 -8.33 -5.78
C ALA A 140 10.13 -7.37 -5.35
N VAL A 141 9.43 -6.79 -6.31
CA VAL A 141 8.42 -5.76 -6.09
C VAL A 141 7.14 -6.38 -5.51
N ALA A 142 6.69 -5.89 -4.36
CA ALA A 142 5.36 -6.22 -3.85
C ALA A 142 4.29 -5.35 -4.51
N LEU A 143 4.52 -4.04 -4.54
CA LEU A 143 3.57 -3.06 -5.06
C LEU A 143 4.21 -2.19 -6.15
N HIS A 144 3.66 -2.25 -7.36
CA HIS A 144 4.05 -1.44 -8.51
C HIS A 144 2.90 -0.49 -8.89
N VAL A 145 3.13 0.82 -8.78
CA VAL A 145 2.08 1.83 -9.01
C VAL A 145 2.50 2.81 -10.10
N GLU A 146 1.72 2.89 -11.16
CA GLU A 146 1.86 3.86 -12.26
C GLU A 146 0.64 4.78 -12.37
N GLY A 147 -0.53 4.32 -11.91
CA GLY A 147 -1.78 5.06 -11.97
C GLY A 147 -1.76 6.35 -11.13
N ASP A 148 -2.32 7.45 -11.68
CA ASP A 148 -2.46 8.71 -10.94
C ASP A 148 -3.58 8.63 -9.88
N LYS A 149 -3.42 9.36 -8.77
CA LYS A 149 -4.35 9.42 -7.64
C LYS A 149 -4.58 8.04 -6.98
N ALA A 150 -3.55 7.20 -6.94
CA ALA A 150 -3.59 5.97 -6.19
C ALA A 150 -3.48 6.23 -4.69
N SER A 151 -4.24 5.50 -3.86
CA SER A 151 -4.21 5.64 -2.40
C SER A 151 -4.20 4.29 -1.69
N PHE A 152 -3.38 4.20 -0.64
CA PHE A 152 -3.22 3.02 0.20
C PHE A 152 -3.48 3.43 1.65
N ILE A 153 -4.49 2.87 2.30
CA ILE A 153 -4.94 3.29 3.63
C ILE A 153 -4.97 2.07 4.55
N ASN A 154 -4.28 2.15 5.69
CA ASN A 154 -4.20 1.07 6.66
C ASN A 154 -3.81 -0.28 6.01
N CYS A 155 -2.78 -0.25 5.12
CA CYS A 155 -2.27 -1.43 4.44
C CYS A 155 -0.92 -1.88 5.04
N ARG A 156 -0.60 -3.17 4.87
CA ARG A 156 0.78 -3.66 5.04
C ARG A 156 1.37 -3.94 3.66
N ILE A 157 2.57 -3.45 3.42
CA ILE A 157 3.31 -3.66 2.17
C ILE A 157 4.65 -4.29 2.52
N LEU A 158 4.77 -5.58 2.24
CA LEU A 158 5.84 -6.42 2.73
C LEU A 158 6.70 -6.94 1.58
N GLY A 159 8.01 -6.83 1.73
CA GLY A 159 8.95 -7.32 0.75
C GLY A 159 10.40 -7.26 1.25
N ASN A 160 11.31 -7.30 0.31
CA ASN A 160 12.75 -7.21 0.55
C ASN A 160 13.36 -6.06 -0.25
N GLN A 161 14.22 -6.33 -1.25
CA GLN A 161 14.74 -5.30 -2.12
C GLN A 161 13.65 -4.82 -3.09
N ASP A 162 13.50 -3.50 -3.24
CA ASP A 162 12.57 -2.88 -4.19
C ASP A 162 11.07 -3.16 -3.88
N THR A 163 10.67 -3.15 -2.61
CA THR A 163 9.29 -3.51 -2.20
C THR A 163 8.21 -2.66 -2.88
N ILE A 164 8.37 -1.32 -2.95
CA ILE A 164 7.41 -0.40 -3.59
C ILE A 164 8.08 0.30 -4.76
N PHE A 165 7.61 0.06 -5.96
CA PHE A 165 7.88 0.91 -7.11
C PHE A 165 6.78 1.99 -7.22
N ALA A 166 7.10 3.21 -6.77
CA ALA A 166 6.28 4.40 -6.97
C ALA A 166 6.63 5.02 -8.34
N GLY A 167 6.08 4.42 -9.40
CA GLY A 167 6.45 4.69 -10.79
C GLY A 167 5.59 5.79 -11.43
N SER A 168 5.94 6.09 -12.67
CA SER A 168 5.37 7.16 -13.51
C SER A 168 5.61 8.57 -12.98
N GLU A 169 6.26 9.38 -13.79
CA GLU A 169 6.59 10.78 -13.50
C GLU A 169 5.36 11.67 -13.29
N THR A 170 4.19 11.26 -13.78
CA THR A 170 2.93 12.00 -13.66
C THR A 170 2.04 11.49 -12.53
N SER A 171 2.39 10.37 -11.92
CA SER A 171 1.63 9.73 -10.85
C SER A 171 1.73 10.50 -9.53
N ARG A 172 0.58 10.66 -8.88
CA ARG A 172 0.45 11.11 -7.49
C ARG A 172 -0.07 9.97 -6.66
N GLN A 173 0.64 9.66 -5.57
CA GLN A 173 0.34 8.51 -4.73
C GLN A 173 0.22 8.93 -3.27
N TYR A 174 -0.68 8.32 -2.53
CA TYR A 174 -0.94 8.62 -1.13
C TYR A 174 -0.96 7.34 -0.29
N TYR A 175 -0.13 7.31 0.73
CA TYR A 175 -0.01 6.21 1.68
C TYR A 175 -0.32 6.75 3.08
N ARG A 176 -1.31 6.20 3.77
CA ARG A 176 -1.68 6.64 5.11
C ARG A 176 -1.88 5.46 6.06
N ASP A 177 -1.33 5.60 7.27
CA ASP A 177 -1.44 4.60 8.33
C ASP A 177 -0.91 3.20 7.89
N CYS A 178 0.03 3.17 6.94
CA CYS A 178 0.58 1.94 6.38
C CYS A 178 1.80 1.45 7.17
N TYR A 179 1.97 0.13 7.19
CA TYR A 179 3.21 -0.53 7.57
C TYR A 179 3.96 -0.97 6.30
N ILE A 180 5.18 -0.51 6.14
CA ILE A 180 6.01 -0.78 4.95
C ILE A 180 7.35 -1.33 5.42
N GLU A 181 7.77 -2.48 4.89
CA GLU A 181 9.06 -3.07 5.22
C GLU A 181 9.88 -3.49 4.00
N GLY A 182 11.18 -3.49 4.16
CA GLY A 182 12.09 -3.95 3.13
C GLY A 182 13.56 -3.98 3.55
N THR A 183 14.42 -4.24 2.58
CA THR A 183 15.88 -4.32 2.78
C THR A 183 16.64 -3.20 2.08
N THR A 184 16.64 -3.16 0.76
CA THR A 184 17.43 -2.23 -0.04
C THR A 184 16.52 -1.46 -1.00
N ASP A 185 16.64 -0.12 -1.04
CA ASP A 185 15.92 0.74 -1.98
C ASP A 185 14.41 0.43 -2.02
N PHE A 186 13.85 0.05 -0.86
CA PHE A 186 12.56 -0.60 -0.83
C PHE A 186 11.36 0.34 -1.05
N ILE A 187 11.63 1.65 -1.23
CA ILE A 187 10.69 2.64 -1.76
C ILE A 187 11.42 3.41 -2.86
N PHE A 188 11.10 3.15 -4.12
CA PHE A 188 11.85 3.72 -5.25
C PHE A 188 10.93 4.16 -6.39
N GLY A 189 11.43 5.01 -7.29
CA GLY A 189 10.70 5.46 -8.48
C GLY A 189 10.60 6.98 -8.63
N SER A 190 9.76 7.41 -9.58
CA SER A 190 9.70 8.81 -10.06
C SER A 190 8.43 9.57 -9.70
N ALA A 191 7.47 8.92 -9.05
CA ALA A 191 6.18 9.52 -8.70
C ALA A 191 6.33 10.61 -7.62
N THR A 192 5.34 11.50 -7.55
CA THR A 192 5.10 12.29 -6.34
C THR A 192 4.31 11.43 -5.36
N ALA A 193 4.95 10.94 -4.30
CA ALA A 193 4.35 10.05 -3.33
C ALA A 193 4.38 10.65 -1.92
N TYR A 194 3.22 10.69 -1.25
CA TYR A 194 3.06 11.24 0.08
C TYR A 194 2.72 10.15 1.09
N PHE A 195 3.57 9.99 2.08
CA PHE A 195 3.45 9.00 3.16
C PHE A 195 3.09 9.74 4.45
N LEU A 196 1.90 9.48 5.00
CA LEU A 196 1.42 10.10 6.23
C LEU A 196 1.21 9.06 7.33
N ASN A 197 1.79 9.30 8.49
CA ASN A 197 1.65 8.43 9.68
C ASN A 197 1.95 6.95 9.38
N CYS A 198 2.96 6.70 8.52
CA CYS A 198 3.37 5.35 8.18
C CYS A 198 4.51 4.85 9.07
N ARG A 199 4.53 3.55 9.31
CA ARG A 199 5.66 2.88 9.92
C ARG A 199 6.54 2.26 8.84
N ILE A 200 7.80 2.70 8.76
CA ILE A 200 8.81 2.24 7.81
C ILE A 200 9.79 1.35 8.56
N HIS A 201 9.89 0.09 8.19
CA HIS A 201 10.70 -0.90 8.90
C HIS A 201 11.82 -1.48 8.04
N CYS A 202 13.06 -1.40 8.54
CA CYS A 202 14.28 -1.77 7.82
C CYS A 202 14.81 -3.12 8.32
N LYS A 203 14.95 -4.08 7.43
CA LYS A 203 15.37 -5.46 7.74
C LYS A 203 16.86 -5.73 7.44
N ARG A 204 17.61 -4.75 6.90
CA ARG A 204 19.01 -4.92 6.50
C ARG A 204 19.75 -3.59 6.53
N ASN A 205 21.08 -3.63 6.75
CA ASN A 205 21.98 -2.50 6.56
C ASN A 205 21.97 -2.07 5.09
N SER A 206 21.21 -1.02 4.73
CA SER A 206 21.08 -0.55 3.35
C SER A 206 20.40 0.84 3.30
N TYR A 207 19.51 1.05 2.33
CA TYR A 207 18.89 2.32 2.00
C TYR A 207 17.37 2.18 2.02
N ILE A 208 16.65 3.17 2.58
CA ILE A 208 15.18 3.19 2.61
C ILE A 208 14.65 3.57 1.23
N THR A 209 15.09 4.73 0.70
CA THR A 209 14.55 5.28 -0.55
C THR A 209 15.57 5.35 -1.66
N ALA A 210 15.09 5.18 -2.91
CA ALA A 210 15.86 5.41 -4.13
C ALA A 210 15.00 6.20 -5.13
N PRO A 211 14.83 7.53 -4.92
CA PRO A 211 14.04 8.37 -5.78
C PRO A 211 14.69 8.59 -7.14
N SER A 212 13.86 8.69 -8.19
CA SER A 212 14.25 9.09 -9.54
C SER A 212 13.40 10.27 -10.03
N THR A 213 13.13 11.20 -9.14
CA THR A 213 12.33 12.41 -9.44
C THR A 213 12.90 13.13 -10.65
N PRO A 214 12.10 13.46 -11.68
CA PRO A 214 12.57 14.22 -12.82
C PRO A 214 12.89 15.69 -12.44
N GLU A 215 13.79 16.32 -13.16
CA GLU A 215 14.23 17.71 -12.95
C GLU A 215 13.06 18.71 -12.87
N TYR A 216 12.07 18.55 -13.75
CA TYR A 216 10.91 19.46 -13.81
C TYR A 216 9.86 19.22 -12.72
N ARG A 217 10.02 18.18 -11.91
CA ARG A 217 9.11 17.88 -10.80
C ARG A 217 9.58 18.53 -9.50
N LYS A 218 8.74 19.37 -8.91
CA LYS A 218 9.04 20.05 -7.66
C LYS A 218 9.09 19.10 -6.46
N TYR A 219 8.31 18.01 -6.48
CA TYR A 219 8.15 17.11 -5.35
C TYR A 219 8.38 15.64 -5.79
N GLY A 220 9.17 14.91 -5.00
CA GLY A 220 9.34 13.47 -5.08
C GLY A 220 8.60 12.76 -3.95
N PHE A 221 9.34 12.08 -3.07
CA PHE A 221 8.77 11.39 -1.91
C PHE A 221 8.73 12.31 -0.69
N VAL A 222 7.56 12.36 -0.03
CA VAL A 222 7.38 13.14 1.21
C VAL A 222 6.86 12.22 2.30
N PHE A 223 7.65 12.04 3.36
CA PHE A 223 7.26 11.33 4.56
C PHE A 223 6.90 12.33 5.64
N LYS A 224 5.67 12.30 6.14
CA LYS A 224 5.21 13.17 7.22
C LYS A 224 4.66 12.35 8.38
N GLU A 225 5.09 12.70 9.59
CA GLU A 225 4.66 12.04 10.83
C GLU A 225 4.89 10.52 10.81
N CYS A 226 5.88 10.07 10.02
CA CYS A 226 6.23 8.66 9.90
C CYS A 226 7.21 8.23 11.00
N LYS A 227 7.18 6.95 11.33
CA LYS A 227 8.13 6.33 12.25
C LYS A 227 9.03 5.35 11.51
N VAL A 228 10.36 5.59 11.57
CA VAL A 228 11.36 4.67 11.02
C VAL A 228 11.88 3.77 12.14
N THR A 229 11.83 2.46 11.90
CA THR A 229 12.31 1.41 12.80
C THR A 229 13.17 0.41 12.03
N ALA A 230 13.95 -0.42 12.74
CA ALA A 230 14.73 -1.48 12.12
C ALA A 230 14.85 -2.68 13.07
N ASP A 231 15.25 -3.82 12.52
CA ASP A 231 15.67 -4.96 13.31
C ASP A 231 16.92 -4.60 14.15
N GLU A 232 17.19 -5.37 15.19
CA GLU A 232 18.30 -5.12 16.10
C GLU A 232 19.65 -5.10 15.34
N GLY A 233 20.49 -4.11 15.65
CA GLY A 233 21.82 -3.95 15.03
C GLY A 233 21.82 -3.37 13.61
N ILE A 234 20.66 -3.15 13.01
CA ILE A 234 20.56 -2.61 11.64
C ILE A 234 20.83 -1.10 11.62
N ARG A 235 21.63 -0.66 10.63
CA ARG A 235 21.95 0.74 10.35
C ARG A 235 21.67 1.07 8.89
N VAL A 236 20.86 2.11 8.64
CA VAL A 236 20.38 2.45 7.31
C VAL A 236 20.62 3.92 6.96
N TYR A 237 20.73 4.19 5.66
CA TYR A 237 20.58 5.53 5.12
C TYR A 237 19.10 5.84 4.88
N LEU A 238 18.70 7.10 4.96
CA LEU A 238 17.36 7.56 4.56
C LEU A 238 17.10 7.31 3.09
N GLY A 239 18.16 7.35 2.28
CA GLY A 239 18.09 7.01 0.87
C GLY A 239 19.34 7.38 0.09
N ARG A 240 19.24 7.13 -1.21
CA ARG A 240 20.24 7.49 -2.22
C ARG A 240 19.56 7.83 -3.55
N PRO A 241 20.03 8.81 -4.34
CA PRO A 241 19.35 9.23 -5.55
C PRO A 241 19.60 8.23 -6.69
N TRP A 242 18.54 7.51 -7.12
CA TRP A 242 18.65 6.63 -8.30
C TRP A 242 18.88 7.41 -9.60
N ARG A 243 18.41 8.68 -9.63
CA ARG A 243 18.67 9.64 -10.72
C ARG A 243 19.07 10.99 -10.12
N PRO A 244 19.76 11.88 -10.90
CA PRO A 244 20.39 13.12 -10.37
C PRO A 244 19.46 14.04 -9.57
N TYR A 245 18.18 14.12 -9.92
CA TYR A 245 17.20 15.01 -9.25
C TYR A 245 16.33 14.26 -8.25
N GLY A 246 16.76 13.05 -7.82
CA GLY A 246 16.03 12.26 -6.84
C GLY A 246 15.72 13.04 -5.55
N ASN A 247 14.45 13.22 -5.22
CA ASN A 247 14.00 14.06 -4.11
C ASN A 247 13.20 13.25 -3.09
N THR A 248 13.65 13.27 -1.84
CA THR A 248 12.95 12.68 -0.69
C THR A 248 13.07 13.58 0.51
N VAL A 249 11.96 13.78 1.24
CA VAL A 249 11.89 14.64 2.41
C VAL A 249 11.20 13.92 3.56
N PHE A 250 11.77 14.03 4.77
CA PHE A 250 11.15 13.56 6.03
C PHE A 250 10.77 14.77 6.88
N VAL A 251 9.48 14.92 7.20
CA VAL A 251 8.93 16.06 7.94
C VAL A 251 8.25 15.56 9.21
N GLN A 252 8.67 16.05 10.37
CA GLN A 252 8.10 15.68 11.67
C GLN A 252 8.08 14.15 11.91
N CYS A 253 9.08 13.45 11.38
CA CYS A 253 9.20 12.01 11.51
C CYS A 253 10.00 11.61 12.74
N GLU A 254 9.63 10.48 13.35
CA GLU A 254 10.44 9.80 14.37
C GLU A 254 11.49 8.94 13.65
N LEU A 255 12.70 9.47 13.53
CA LEU A 255 13.83 8.74 12.95
C LEU A 255 14.56 7.99 14.07
N GLY A 256 14.46 6.65 14.07
CA GLY A 256 15.08 5.80 15.09
C GLY A 256 16.61 5.85 15.06
N ALA A 257 17.23 5.34 16.13
CA ALA A 257 18.70 5.25 16.25
C ALA A 257 19.35 4.39 15.15
N CYS A 258 18.55 3.71 14.32
CA CYS A 258 19.01 2.95 13.16
C CYS A 258 19.46 3.84 11.99
N ILE A 259 19.14 5.13 11.98
CA ILE A 259 19.62 6.02 10.92
C ILE A 259 21.10 6.32 11.11
N ARG A 260 21.86 6.22 10.02
CA ARG A 260 23.28 6.59 10.00
C ARG A 260 23.46 8.10 10.17
N PRO A 261 24.54 8.57 10.83
CA PRO A 261 24.79 10.00 11.02
C PRO A 261 24.86 10.80 9.72
N GLU A 262 25.32 10.19 8.64
CA GLU A 262 25.41 10.79 7.30
C GLU A 262 24.03 11.07 6.69
N GLY A 263 23.01 10.35 7.14
CA GLY A 263 21.64 10.47 6.67
C GLY A 263 21.42 9.93 5.26
N TRP A 264 22.20 10.38 4.28
CA TRP A 264 22.08 10.09 2.86
C TRP A 264 23.37 9.50 2.28
N ASP A 265 23.24 8.74 1.18
CA ASP A 265 24.33 8.22 0.39
C ASP A 265 24.29 8.86 -1.01
N ASN A 266 25.44 9.19 -1.54
CA ASN A 266 25.57 9.91 -2.82
C ASN A 266 25.53 9.00 -4.06
N TRP A 267 25.22 7.71 -3.91
CA TRP A 267 25.26 6.72 -5.00
C TRP A 267 26.63 6.64 -5.73
N ARG A 268 27.73 6.83 -4.98
CA ARG A 268 29.11 6.89 -5.51
C ARG A 268 29.33 8.02 -6.53
N ASN A 269 28.53 9.05 -6.51
CA ASN A 269 28.66 10.23 -7.35
C ASN A 269 28.65 11.50 -6.47
N PRO A 270 29.82 12.16 -6.29
CA PRO A 270 29.91 13.39 -5.46
C PRO A 270 29.05 14.55 -5.96
N GLU A 271 28.66 14.57 -7.25
CA GLU A 271 27.75 15.60 -7.77
C GLU A 271 26.34 15.53 -7.11
N ASN A 272 25.97 14.37 -6.57
CA ASN A 272 24.70 14.20 -5.86
C ASN A 272 24.69 14.82 -4.44
N GLU A 273 25.79 15.45 -4.00
CA GLU A 273 25.90 16.14 -2.72
C GLU A 273 25.68 17.66 -2.85
N LYS A 274 25.54 18.16 -4.09
CA LYS A 274 25.33 19.57 -4.41
C LYS A 274 23.82 19.87 -4.53
#